data_3abb71713ab2532b8dc792d7bab796c5
#
_entry.id   3abb71713ab2532b8dc792d7bab796c5
#
_cell.length_a   1.000
_cell.length_b   1.000
_cell.length_c   1.000
_cell.angle_alpha   90.00
_cell.angle_beta   90.00
_cell.angle_gamma   90.00
#
_symmetry.space_group_name_H-M   'P 1'
#
loop_
_entity.id
_entity.type
_entity.pdbx_description
1 polymer ?
#
loop_
_entity_poly.entity_id
_entity_poly.type
_entity_poly.pdbx_seq_one_letter_code
_entity_poly.pdbx_strand_id
1 'polypeptide(L)'
;MRISASVSNAGRNHRATVRTAGQSQELSINARASGQGSSVNGGELLMLALATCYCNDIYREAARLGLQVDSVEVEAQADFEGIGLAARNISYRARVESAAPEADIDELLRQTDAVAEIQNTVRAGAEISRLPWSVA
;
A
#
# COMPACT_ATOMS: atom_id res chain seq x y z
N MET A 1 -13.09 9.57 6.45
CA MET A 1 -12.51 9.82 5.12
C MET A 1 -12.76 8.62 4.22
N ARG A 2 -13.33 8.85 3.04
CA ARG A 2 -13.59 7.77 2.09
C ARG A 2 -12.52 7.76 1.00
N ILE A 3 -11.98 6.58 0.74
CA ILE A 3 -11.02 6.34 -0.33
C ILE A 3 -11.65 5.40 -1.33
N SER A 4 -11.45 5.64 -2.62
CA SER A 4 -11.92 4.76 -3.68
C SER A 4 -10.88 4.65 -4.80
N ALA A 5 -10.96 3.59 -5.56
CA ALA A 5 -10.15 3.38 -6.74
C ALA A 5 -11.01 2.81 -7.86
N SER A 6 -10.61 3.07 -9.09
CA SER A 6 -11.23 2.47 -10.26
C SER A 6 -10.18 2.06 -11.28
N VAL A 7 -10.45 0.95 -11.95
CA VAL A 7 -9.65 0.45 -13.05
C VAL A 7 -10.57 0.25 -14.24
N SER A 8 -10.16 0.72 -15.40
CA SER A 8 -10.81 0.38 -16.67
C SER A 8 -9.77 -0.15 -17.65
N ASN A 9 -10.14 -1.17 -18.40
CA ASN A 9 -9.28 -1.81 -19.38
C ASN A 9 -10.07 -2.17 -20.61
N ALA A 10 -9.60 -1.71 -21.78
CA ALA A 10 -10.17 -2.05 -23.08
C ALA A 10 -9.05 -2.11 -24.11
N GLY A 11 -8.77 -3.29 -24.65
CA GLY A 11 -7.67 -3.49 -25.59
C GLY A 11 -6.33 -3.14 -24.93
N ARG A 12 -5.62 -2.20 -25.54
CA ARG A 12 -4.32 -1.69 -25.05
C ARG A 12 -4.44 -0.50 -24.10
N ASN A 13 -5.66 -0.06 -23.83
CA ASN A 13 -5.90 1.07 -22.94
C ASN A 13 -6.14 0.55 -21.51
N HIS A 14 -5.30 0.96 -20.59
CA HIS A 14 -5.44 0.67 -19.17
C HIS A 14 -5.41 1.97 -18.37
N ARG A 15 -6.40 2.15 -17.52
CA ARG A 15 -6.53 3.35 -16.71
C ARG A 15 -6.78 2.98 -15.23
N ALA A 16 -5.98 3.55 -14.35
CA ALA A 16 -6.14 3.40 -12.91
C ALA A 16 -6.26 4.78 -12.26
N THR A 17 -7.29 4.96 -11.45
CA THR A 17 -7.56 6.23 -10.78
C THR A 17 -7.83 5.98 -9.30
N VAL A 18 -7.26 6.82 -8.45
CA VAL A 18 -7.52 6.81 -7.01
C VAL A 18 -8.17 8.13 -6.59
N ARG A 19 -9.02 8.07 -5.55
CA ARG A 19 -9.74 9.25 -5.04
C ARG A 19 -9.75 9.25 -3.53
N THR A 20 -9.52 10.43 -2.97
CA THR A 20 -9.62 10.68 -1.54
C THR A 20 -10.24 12.06 -1.32
N ALA A 21 -11.26 12.16 -0.48
CA ALA A 21 -11.89 13.43 -0.11
C ALA A 21 -12.24 14.33 -1.32
N GLY A 22 -12.76 13.75 -2.40
CA GLY A 22 -13.15 14.46 -3.61
C GLY A 22 -12.01 14.79 -4.58
N GLN A 23 -10.77 14.56 -4.20
CA GLN A 23 -9.60 14.73 -5.07
C GLN A 23 -9.31 13.40 -5.79
N SER A 24 -9.01 13.48 -7.09
CA SER A 24 -8.67 12.30 -7.89
C SER A 24 -7.29 12.42 -8.52
N GLN A 25 -6.63 11.29 -8.68
CA GLN A 25 -5.31 11.20 -9.27
C GLN A 25 -5.24 9.96 -10.14
N GLU A 26 -4.71 10.09 -11.34
CA GLU A 26 -4.46 8.97 -12.24
C GLU A 26 -3.07 8.39 -11.96
N LEU A 27 -3.00 7.07 -11.87
CA LEU A 27 -1.74 6.35 -11.73
C LEU A 27 -1.29 5.83 -13.10
N SER A 28 -0.03 6.06 -13.46
CA SER A 28 0.53 5.59 -14.72
C SER A 28 0.90 4.12 -14.62
N ILE A 29 -0.05 3.25 -15.01
CA ILE A 29 0.13 1.80 -15.06
C ILE A 29 -0.19 1.34 -16.48
N ASN A 30 0.76 0.68 -17.13
CA ASN A 30 0.60 0.22 -18.49
C ASN A 30 -0.35 -0.97 -18.59
N ALA A 31 -0.94 -1.14 -19.78
CA ALA A 31 -1.61 -2.38 -20.12
C ALA A 31 -0.58 -3.53 -20.15
N ARG A 32 -1.06 -4.76 -19.96
CA ARG A 32 -0.24 -5.96 -20.11
C ARG A 32 0.40 -6.02 -21.50
N ALA A 33 1.64 -6.50 -21.59
CA ALA A 33 2.37 -6.57 -22.86
C ALA A 33 1.69 -7.47 -23.88
N SER A 34 1.04 -8.56 -23.43
CA SER A 34 0.24 -9.44 -24.27
C SER A 34 -1.05 -9.79 -23.54
N GLY A 35 -2.16 -9.90 -24.30
CA GLY A 35 -3.49 -10.10 -23.73
C GLY A 35 -4.07 -8.81 -23.17
N GLN A 36 -5.05 -8.94 -22.28
CA GLN A 36 -5.75 -7.83 -21.65
C GLN A 36 -5.41 -7.74 -20.15
N GLY A 37 -5.66 -6.59 -19.57
CA GLY A 37 -5.42 -6.33 -18.18
C GLY A 37 -4.22 -5.42 -17.92
N SER A 38 -3.81 -5.35 -16.68
CA SER A 38 -2.72 -4.49 -16.20
C SER A 38 -1.37 -5.22 -16.24
N SER A 39 -0.30 -4.49 -16.54
CA SER A 39 1.07 -4.99 -16.41
C SER A 39 1.46 -5.25 -14.94
N VAL A 40 0.81 -4.57 -14.00
CA VAL A 40 1.01 -4.73 -12.56
C VAL A 40 -0.17 -5.51 -11.99
N ASN A 41 0.09 -6.57 -11.24
CA ASN A 41 -0.98 -7.39 -10.65
C ASN A 41 -1.44 -6.89 -9.28
N GLY A 42 -2.58 -7.43 -8.82
CA GLY A 42 -3.16 -7.05 -7.53
C GLY A 42 -2.28 -7.36 -6.33
N GLY A 43 -1.52 -8.45 -6.38
CA GLY A 43 -0.57 -8.80 -5.32
C GLY A 43 0.56 -7.78 -5.19
N GLU A 44 1.12 -7.35 -6.32
CA GLU A 44 2.12 -6.28 -6.35
C GLU A 44 1.57 -4.97 -5.80
N LEU A 45 0.34 -4.63 -6.17
CA LEU A 45 -0.33 -3.42 -5.66
C LEU A 45 -0.63 -3.50 -4.16
N LEU A 46 -0.97 -4.68 -3.65
CA LEU A 46 -1.16 -4.89 -2.22
C LEU A 46 0.16 -4.69 -1.46
N MET A 47 1.26 -5.25 -1.97
CA MET A 47 2.58 -5.05 -1.36
C MET A 47 3.00 -3.59 -1.43
N LEU A 48 2.75 -2.92 -2.54
CA LEU A 48 3.01 -1.50 -2.68
C LEU A 48 2.16 -0.66 -1.71
N ALA A 49 0.91 -1.04 -1.47
CA ALA A 49 0.04 -0.37 -0.49
C ALA A 49 0.62 -0.46 0.93
N LEU A 50 1.08 -1.64 1.34
CA LEU A 50 1.73 -1.83 2.64
C LEU A 50 3.00 -0.99 2.77
N ALA A 51 3.86 -1.03 1.76
CA ALA A 51 5.11 -0.28 1.75
C ALA A 51 4.87 1.24 1.77
N THR A 52 3.93 1.72 0.95
CA THR A 52 3.57 3.14 0.86
C THR A 52 2.98 3.66 2.15
N CYS A 53 2.06 2.91 2.76
CA CYS A 53 1.44 3.27 4.04
C CYS A 53 2.51 3.43 5.12
N TYR A 54 3.36 2.43 5.29
CA TYR A 54 4.39 2.46 6.31
C TYR A 54 5.40 3.59 6.09
N CYS A 55 5.83 3.80 4.84
CA CYS A 55 6.73 4.90 4.49
C CYS A 55 6.16 6.28 4.87
N ASN A 56 4.92 6.54 4.47
CA ASN A 56 4.25 7.80 4.79
C ASN A 56 4.07 7.99 6.29
N ASP A 57 3.70 6.92 6.99
CA ASP A 57 3.44 6.95 8.42
C ASP A 57 4.72 7.15 9.23
N ILE A 58 5.86 6.63 8.77
CA ILE A 58 7.17 6.89 9.40
C ILE A 58 7.44 8.40 9.45
N TYR A 59 7.22 9.13 8.36
CA TYR A 59 7.42 10.58 8.33
C TYR A 59 6.45 11.31 9.26
N ARG A 60 5.17 10.88 9.28
CA ARG A 60 4.17 11.46 10.17
C ARG A 60 4.51 11.24 11.64
N GLU A 61 4.88 10.02 12.01
CA GLU A 61 5.22 9.68 13.39
C GLU A 61 6.56 10.29 13.82
N ALA A 62 7.53 10.38 12.91
CA ALA A 62 8.79 11.09 13.19
C ALA A 62 8.54 12.55 13.54
N ALA A 63 7.68 13.24 12.77
CA ALA A 63 7.30 14.62 13.07
C ALA A 63 6.62 14.73 14.44
N ARG A 64 5.73 13.80 14.78
CA ARG A 64 5.05 13.76 16.09
C ARG A 64 6.05 13.57 17.24
N LEU A 65 7.08 12.77 17.04
CA LEU A 65 8.11 12.47 18.04
C LEU A 65 9.25 13.49 18.06
N GLY A 66 9.23 14.48 17.16
CA GLY A 66 10.31 15.47 17.04
C GLY A 66 11.61 14.90 16.48
N LEU A 67 11.53 13.81 15.71
CA LEU A 67 12.67 13.19 15.06
C LEU A 67 12.81 13.69 13.62
N GLN A 68 14.05 13.96 13.21
CA GLN A 68 14.35 14.30 11.82
C GLN A 68 14.75 13.04 11.07
N VAL A 69 14.09 12.78 9.95
CA VAL A 69 14.35 11.63 9.08
C VAL A 69 14.82 12.14 7.72
N ASP A 70 15.95 11.65 7.27
CA ASP A 70 16.56 12.05 6.00
C ASP A 70 16.02 11.23 4.82
N SER A 71 15.89 9.90 5.01
CA SER A 71 15.33 9.03 3.99
C SER A 71 14.68 7.79 4.60
N VAL A 72 13.74 7.21 3.87
CA VAL A 72 13.05 5.98 4.23
C VAL A 72 12.99 5.06 3.02
N GLU A 73 13.32 3.80 3.23
CA GLU A 73 13.10 2.73 2.26
C GLU A 73 12.29 1.63 2.92
N VAL A 74 11.23 1.18 2.26
CA VAL A 74 10.35 0.11 2.76
C VAL A 74 10.22 -0.96 1.69
N GLU A 75 10.36 -2.20 2.12
CA GLU A 75 10.09 -3.38 1.31
C GLU A 75 8.98 -4.20 1.95
N ALA A 76 8.07 -4.71 1.13
CA ALA A 76 7.01 -5.63 1.54
C ALA A 76 7.00 -6.85 0.62
N GLN A 77 6.69 -8.02 1.17
CA GLN A 77 6.66 -9.27 0.42
C GLN A 77 5.57 -10.19 0.94
N ALA A 78 5.14 -11.11 0.08
CA ALA A 78 4.20 -12.17 0.43
C ALA A 78 4.34 -13.35 -0.55
N ASP A 79 3.86 -14.51 -0.14
CA ASP A 79 3.79 -15.69 -0.97
C ASP A 79 2.35 -15.91 -1.45
N PHE A 80 2.17 -16.07 -2.77
CA PHE A 80 0.91 -16.42 -3.42
C PHE A 80 1.07 -17.81 -4.03
N GLU A 81 0.49 -18.82 -3.39
CA GLU A 81 0.76 -20.24 -3.71
C GLU A 81 -0.09 -20.79 -4.86
N GLY A 82 -1.20 -20.14 -5.22
CA GLY A 82 -2.05 -20.62 -6.30
C GLY A 82 -3.30 -19.75 -6.53
N ILE A 83 -4.02 -20.09 -7.59
CA ILE A 83 -5.22 -19.37 -7.99
C ILE A 83 -6.28 -19.49 -6.89
N GLY A 84 -6.83 -18.34 -6.48
CA GLY A 84 -7.88 -18.27 -5.48
C GLY A 84 -7.42 -18.44 -4.03
N LEU A 85 -6.13 -18.67 -3.80
CA LEU A 85 -5.58 -18.79 -2.46
C LEU A 85 -5.14 -17.42 -1.92
N ALA A 86 -5.40 -17.21 -0.63
CA ALA A 86 -4.95 -16.02 0.07
C ALA A 86 -3.42 -15.99 0.19
N ALA A 87 -2.87 -14.78 0.21
CA ALA A 87 -1.44 -14.60 0.45
C ALA A 87 -1.03 -15.11 1.83
N ARG A 88 0.20 -15.60 1.93
CA ARG A 88 0.83 -16.05 3.16
C ARG A 88 2.16 -15.35 3.37
N ASN A 89 2.71 -15.46 4.58
CA ASN A 89 4.03 -14.97 4.92
C ASN A 89 4.21 -13.48 4.56
N ILE A 90 3.13 -12.70 4.74
CA ILE A 90 3.18 -11.26 4.49
C ILE A 90 4.10 -10.64 5.52
N SER A 91 5.12 -9.94 5.05
CA SER A 91 6.07 -9.24 5.92
C SER A 91 6.55 -7.96 5.26
N TYR A 92 7.06 -7.05 6.06
CA TYR A 92 7.67 -5.82 5.57
C TYR A 92 8.79 -5.38 6.50
N ARG A 93 9.68 -4.56 5.96
CA ARG A 93 10.80 -3.98 6.71
C ARG A 93 11.07 -2.58 6.19
N ALA A 94 11.66 -1.75 7.05
CA ALA A 94 12.05 -0.40 6.70
C ALA A 94 13.48 -0.12 7.11
N ARG A 95 14.13 0.73 6.31
CA ARG A 95 15.42 1.33 6.64
C ARG A 95 15.24 2.83 6.68
N VAL A 96 15.67 3.44 7.77
CA VAL A 96 15.56 4.88 8.02
C VAL A 96 16.95 5.46 8.16
N GLU A 97 17.26 6.49 7.40
CA GLU A 97 18.46 7.30 7.58
C GLU A 97 18.12 8.53 8.42
N SER A 98 18.86 8.70 9.52
CA SER A 98 18.62 9.78 10.47
C SER A 98 19.86 9.97 11.33
N ALA A 99 20.09 11.19 11.82
CA ALA A 99 21.13 11.47 12.81
C ALA A 99 20.68 11.10 14.25
N ALA A 100 19.40 10.73 14.44
CA ALA A 100 18.89 10.33 15.74
C ALA A 100 19.52 9.00 16.21
N PRO A 101 19.59 8.75 17.54
CA PRO A 101 20.06 7.48 18.06
C PRO A 101 19.27 6.29 17.53
N GLU A 102 19.93 5.16 17.35
CA GLU A 102 19.32 3.93 16.84
C GLU A 102 18.09 3.51 17.68
N ALA A 103 18.19 3.65 19.02
CA ALA A 103 17.07 3.33 19.91
C ALA A 103 15.82 4.18 19.64
N ASP A 104 15.99 5.44 19.25
CA ASP A 104 14.88 6.32 18.90
C ASP A 104 14.25 5.92 17.55
N ILE A 105 15.06 5.48 16.60
CA ILE A 105 14.58 4.98 15.31
C ILE A 105 13.83 3.65 15.51
N ASP A 106 14.34 2.74 16.33
CA ASP A 106 13.64 1.48 16.65
C ASP A 106 12.27 1.75 17.29
N GLU A 107 12.19 2.71 18.20
CA GLU A 107 10.92 3.12 18.83
C GLU A 107 9.98 3.78 17.80
N LEU A 108 10.51 4.61 16.92
CA LEU A 108 9.74 5.20 15.82
C LEU A 108 9.09 4.10 14.97
N LEU A 109 9.88 3.10 14.55
CA LEU A 109 9.38 2.00 13.72
C LEU A 109 8.32 1.18 14.43
N ARG A 110 8.52 0.91 15.73
CA ARG A 110 7.54 0.19 16.57
C ARG A 110 6.23 0.95 16.70
N GLN A 111 6.28 2.24 16.98
CA GLN A 111 5.08 3.07 17.11
C GLN A 111 4.36 3.23 15.78
N THR A 112 5.10 3.36 14.69
CA THR A 112 4.53 3.43 13.33
C THR A 112 3.79 2.15 12.97
N ASP A 113 4.36 0.98 13.27
CA ASP A 113 3.72 -0.31 13.03
C ASP A 113 2.35 -0.41 13.74
N ALA A 114 2.26 0.10 14.96
CA ALA A 114 1.03 0.04 15.75
C ALA A 114 -0.12 0.85 15.13
N VAL A 115 0.19 1.91 14.38
CA VAL A 115 -0.81 2.84 13.81
C VAL A 115 -0.93 2.75 12.29
N ALA A 116 -0.23 1.84 11.65
CA ALA A 116 -0.26 1.68 10.19
C ALA A 116 -1.60 1.08 9.76
N GLU A 117 -2.47 1.89 9.14
CA GLU A 117 -3.86 1.53 8.85
C GLU A 117 -3.98 0.36 7.89
N ILE A 118 -3.14 0.29 6.86
CA ILE A 118 -3.21 -0.79 5.86
C ILE A 118 -2.72 -2.11 6.48
N GLN A 119 -1.64 -2.08 7.26
CA GLN A 119 -1.16 -3.23 8.02
C GLN A 119 -2.25 -3.75 8.96
N ASN A 120 -2.89 -2.85 9.71
CA ASN A 120 -3.96 -3.20 10.63
C ASN A 120 -5.20 -3.74 9.90
N THR A 121 -5.52 -3.22 8.72
CA THR A 121 -6.61 -3.71 7.87
C THR A 121 -6.35 -5.16 7.44
N VAL A 122 -5.14 -5.46 7.00
CA VAL A 122 -4.75 -6.82 6.59
C VAL A 122 -4.74 -7.78 7.79
N ARG A 123 -4.18 -7.35 8.92
CA ARG A 123 -4.14 -8.15 10.17
C ARG A 123 -5.53 -8.49 10.68
N ALA A 124 -6.47 -7.56 10.58
CA ALA A 124 -7.85 -7.77 11.03
C ALA A 124 -8.65 -8.68 10.09
N GLY A 125 -8.20 -8.93 8.88
CA GLY A 125 -8.93 -9.70 7.89
C GLY A 125 -10.26 -9.04 7.53
N ALA A 126 -10.22 -7.76 7.14
CA ALA A 126 -11.40 -6.96 6.84
C ALA A 126 -12.30 -7.64 5.80
N GLU A 127 -13.61 -7.54 6.01
CA GLU A 127 -14.59 -8.10 5.09
C GLU A 127 -14.57 -7.37 3.74
N ILE A 128 -14.74 -8.14 2.67
CA ILE A 128 -14.87 -7.64 1.32
C ILE A 128 -16.13 -8.20 0.68
N SER A 129 -16.93 -7.35 0.03
CA SER A 129 -18.19 -7.74 -0.61
C SER A 129 -18.19 -7.38 -2.09
N ARG A 130 -18.62 -8.32 -2.91
CA ARG A 130 -18.85 -8.05 -4.35
C ARG A 130 -20.25 -7.48 -4.53
N LEU A 131 -20.34 -6.26 -5.04
CA LEU A 131 -21.60 -5.58 -5.34
C LEU A 131 -21.91 -5.67 -6.85
N PRO A 132 -23.22 -5.68 -7.23
CA PRO A 132 -23.57 -5.51 -8.64
C PRO A 132 -23.24 -4.10 -9.12
N TRP A 133 -22.88 -3.97 -10.40
CA TRP A 133 -22.51 -2.67 -10.98
C TRP A 133 -23.61 -1.63 -10.91
N SER A 134 -24.86 -2.05 -10.92
CA SER A 134 -26.06 -1.19 -10.84
C SER A 134 -26.28 -0.55 -9.49
N VAL A 135 -25.53 -0.91 -8.46
CA VAL A 135 -25.63 -0.33 -7.11
C VAL A 135 -24.62 0.80 -6.98
N ALA A 136 -25.14 2.01 -6.82
CA ALA A 136 -24.33 3.22 -6.67
C ALA A 136 -23.72 3.32 -5.25
#